data_ff5473fdce63a595babb15b511b19397
#
_entry.id   ff5473fdce63a595babb15b511b19397
#
_cell.length_a   1.000
_cell.length_b   1.000
_cell.length_c   1.000
_cell.angle_alpha   90.00
_cell.angle_beta   90.00
_cell.angle_gamma   90.00
#
_symmetry.space_group_name_H-M   'P 1'
#
loop_
_entity.id
_entity.type
_entity.pdbx_description
1 polymer ?
#
loop_
_entity_poly.entity_id
_entity_poly.type
_entity_poly.pdbx_seq_one_letter_code
_entity_poly.pdbx_strand_id
1 'polypeptide(L)'
;PFSGYIEQLNVQLGESIGPMNMAIHLVNVDDLYVSADVSENLLPDLKLNNDLVAHFPALDEALYNLKLTRIGKIVNQVNRTIKIEAKIPNNNINLVPNLMSILKINDYKNDSALVLSSRLVLKNDLGEAFVKVVTDDNKVEILPIRIGKQQGEMVEVTSDLPEGTLVVDKGKSTVASGQTVKVISS
;
A
#
# COMPACT_ATOMS: atom_id res chain seq x y z
N PRO A 1 -3.97 37.54 6.31
CA PRO A 1 -5.20 37.25 7.05
C PRO A 1 -5.86 36.00 6.45
N PHE A 2 -6.24 35.07 7.33
CA PHE A 2 -6.96 33.85 6.95
C PHE A 2 -8.07 33.62 7.99
N SER A 3 -9.13 32.88 7.63
CA SER A 3 -10.19 32.46 8.53
C SER A 3 -9.77 31.20 9.27
N GLY A 4 -10.28 30.99 10.48
CA GLY A 4 -9.96 29.81 11.26
C GLY A 4 -10.67 29.80 12.61
N TYR A 5 -10.40 28.75 13.38
CA TYR A 5 -10.91 28.61 14.75
C TYR A 5 -9.87 29.13 15.74
N ILE A 6 -10.34 29.88 16.75
CA ILE A 6 -9.49 30.29 17.87
C ILE A 6 -9.36 29.09 18.81
N GLU A 7 -8.17 28.52 18.90
CA GLU A 7 -7.89 27.41 19.80
C GLU A 7 -7.52 27.89 21.21
N GLN A 8 -6.74 28.98 21.27
CA GLN A 8 -6.35 29.58 22.55
C GLN A 8 -6.45 31.09 22.47
N LEU A 9 -6.99 31.65 23.54
CA LEU A 9 -7.04 33.09 23.79
C LEU A 9 -6.27 33.37 25.10
N ASN A 10 -5.05 33.90 24.96
CA ASN A 10 -4.12 34.12 26.09
C ASN A 10 -4.08 35.58 26.54
N VAL A 11 -5.15 36.33 26.33
CA VAL A 11 -5.23 37.74 26.68
C VAL A 11 -6.51 38.09 27.33
N GLN A 12 -6.46 39.04 28.24
CA GLN A 12 -7.64 39.58 28.93
C GLN A 12 -7.85 41.05 28.56
N LEU A 13 -9.07 41.52 28.74
CA LEU A 13 -9.42 42.91 28.47
C LEU A 13 -8.59 43.85 29.35
N GLY A 14 -7.88 44.80 28.76
CA GLY A 14 -7.00 45.77 29.45
C GLY A 14 -5.56 45.28 29.66
N GLU A 15 -5.23 44.06 29.25
CA GLU A 15 -3.84 43.54 29.30
C GLU A 15 -2.97 44.16 28.22
N SER A 16 -1.74 44.48 28.57
CA SER A 16 -0.71 44.99 27.62
C SER A 16 0.00 43.82 26.99
N ILE A 17 -0.04 43.71 25.66
CA ILE A 17 0.61 42.63 24.90
C ILE A 17 1.93 43.14 24.31
N GLY A 18 3.01 42.42 24.60
CA GLY A 18 4.32 42.61 23.98
C GLY A 18 4.56 41.73 22.75
N PRO A 19 5.58 42.03 21.92
CA PRO A 19 5.91 41.25 20.71
C PRO A 19 6.26 39.79 20.96
N MET A 20 6.59 39.43 22.20
CA MET A 20 6.98 38.07 22.62
C MET A 20 5.78 37.24 23.14
N ASN A 21 4.62 37.84 23.31
CA ASN A 21 3.47 37.18 23.89
C ASN A 21 2.53 36.71 22.80
N MET A 22 2.27 35.39 22.77
CA MET A 22 1.26 34.81 21.88
C MET A 22 -0.14 35.15 22.43
N ALA A 23 -0.81 36.10 21.77
CA ALA A 23 -2.12 36.56 22.16
C ALA A 23 -3.25 35.57 21.81
N ILE A 24 -3.23 35.10 20.57
CA ILE A 24 -4.25 34.24 20.00
C ILE A 24 -3.57 33.15 19.18
N HIS A 25 -4.03 31.90 19.37
CA HIS A 25 -3.69 30.79 18.47
C HIS A 25 -4.90 30.51 17.55
N LEU A 26 -4.71 30.81 16.25
CA LEU A 26 -5.71 30.62 15.23
C LEU A 26 -5.34 29.43 14.36
N VAL A 27 -6.23 28.46 14.21
CA VAL A 27 -6.05 27.25 13.42
C VAL A 27 -6.96 27.26 12.20
N ASN A 28 -6.38 27.12 11.02
CA ASN A 28 -7.14 26.91 9.79
C ASN A 28 -7.39 25.41 9.59
N VAL A 29 -8.64 25.02 9.43
CA VAL A 29 -9.08 23.63 9.19
C VAL A 29 -9.66 23.43 7.79
N ASP A 30 -9.63 24.46 6.93
CA ASP A 30 -10.18 24.39 5.57
C ASP A 30 -9.29 23.59 4.62
N ASP A 31 -7.98 23.62 4.85
CA ASP A 31 -6.98 22.91 4.05
C ASP A 31 -6.20 21.92 4.92
N LEU A 32 -6.74 20.72 5.01
CA LEU A 32 -6.10 19.62 5.73
C LEU A 32 -5.30 18.72 4.81
N TYR A 33 -4.16 18.27 5.31
CA TYR A 33 -3.28 17.33 4.64
C TYR A 33 -2.93 16.19 5.58
N VAL A 34 -2.89 14.98 5.04
CA VAL A 34 -2.26 13.85 5.74
C VAL A 34 -0.81 13.84 5.31
N SER A 35 0.11 13.74 6.26
CA SER A 35 1.54 13.60 6.01
C SER A 35 2.10 12.35 6.65
N ALA A 36 3.03 11.69 5.98
CA ALA A 36 3.77 10.56 6.51
C ALA A 36 5.23 10.62 6.09
N ASP A 37 6.08 10.02 6.90
CA ASP A 37 7.48 9.80 6.57
C ASP A 37 7.65 8.34 6.14
N VAL A 38 8.00 8.13 4.86
CA VAL A 38 8.15 6.81 4.25
C VAL A 38 9.62 6.50 3.97
N SER A 39 10.00 5.23 3.97
CA SER A 39 11.37 4.82 3.68
C SER A 39 11.84 5.30 2.29
N GLU A 40 13.09 5.77 2.19
CA GLU A 40 13.70 6.17 0.92
C GLU A 40 13.69 5.05 -0.13
N ASN A 41 13.65 3.78 0.28
CA ASN A 41 13.59 2.64 -0.62
C ASN A 41 12.30 2.60 -1.46
N LEU A 42 11.23 3.26 -1.02
CA LEU A 42 9.98 3.37 -1.76
C LEU A 42 10.00 4.46 -2.82
N LEU A 43 11.05 5.32 -2.83
CA LEU A 43 11.13 6.47 -3.75
C LEU A 43 10.94 6.12 -5.23
N PRO A 44 11.48 5.00 -5.76
CA PRO A 44 11.27 4.61 -7.16
C PRO A 44 9.81 4.33 -7.50
N ASP A 45 9.02 3.86 -6.54
CA ASP A 45 7.62 3.46 -6.70
C ASP A 45 6.65 4.63 -6.40
N LEU A 46 7.13 5.69 -5.73
CA LEU A 46 6.34 6.87 -5.41
C LEU A 46 6.16 7.79 -6.62
N LYS A 47 4.93 8.01 -7.01
CA LYS A 47 4.56 8.97 -8.07
C LYS A 47 3.44 9.88 -7.60
N LEU A 48 3.45 11.12 -8.06
CA LEU A 48 2.31 12.02 -7.87
C LEU A 48 1.04 11.35 -8.43
N ASN A 49 -0.06 11.55 -7.75
CA ASN A 49 -1.36 10.93 -8.03
C ASN A 49 -1.47 9.42 -7.73
N ASN A 50 -0.46 8.79 -7.10
CA ASN A 50 -0.64 7.44 -6.57
C ASN A 50 -1.84 7.42 -5.63
N ASP A 51 -2.59 6.33 -5.68
CA ASP A 51 -3.72 6.09 -4.79
C ASP A 51 -3.22 5.82 -3.37
N LEU A 52 -3.83 6.51 -2.42
CA LEU A 52 -3.59 6.36 -1.00
C LEU A 52 -4.91 6.10 -0.29
N VAL A 53 -4.86 5.31 0.76
CA VAL A 53 -5.99 5.19 1.69
C VAL A 53 -5.52 5.67 3.05
N ALA A 54 -6.13 6.73 3.55
CA ALA A 54 -5.93 7.21 4.90
C ALA A 54 -7.00 6.60 5.82
N HIS A 55 -6.56 5.99 6.90
CA HIS A 55 -7.40 5.44 7.96
C HIS A 55 -7.19 6.23 9.23
N PHE A 56 -8.28 6.69 9.85
CA PHE A 56 -8.27 7.42 11.11
C PHE A 56 -8.89 6.58 12.22
N PRO A 57 -8.11 5.89 13.04
CA PRO A 57 -8.64 4.98 14.06
C PRO A 57 -9.53 5.67 15.10
N ALA A 58 -9.33 6.97 15.33
CA ALA A 58 -10.12 7.76 16.27
C ALA A 58 -11.52 8.17 15.75
N LEU A 59 -11.84 7.88 14.47
CA LEU A 59 -13.08 8.28 13.81
C LEU A 59 -13.82 7.06 13.25
N ASP A 60 -14.15 6.10 14.10
CA ASP A 60 -14.91 4.89 13.75
C ASP A 60 -14.44 4.22 12.45
N GLU A 61 -13.11 4.08 12.31
CA GLU A 61 -12.46 3.45 11.14
C GLU A 61 -12.74 4.15 9.79
N ALA A 62 -13.01 5.45 9.80
CA ALA A 62 -13.23 6.19 8.56
C ALA A 62 -12.05 6.04 7.58
N LEU A 63 -12.36 5.58 6.36
CA LEU A 63 -11.40 5.41 5.28
C LEU A 63 -11.58 6.50 4.22
N TYR A 64 -10.48 7.13 3.84
CA TYR A 64 -10.46 8.17 2.82
C TYR A 64 -9.54 7.78 1.68
N ASN A 65 -10.12 7.67 0.48
CA ASN A 65 -9.34 7.50 -0.74
C ASN A 65 -8.77 8.86 -1.16
N LEU A 66 -7.47 8.96 -1.14
CA LEU A 66 -6.72 10.18 -1.41
C LEU A 66 -5.75 9.97 -2.59
N LYS A 67 -5.22 11.07 -3.08
CA LYS A 67 -4.14 11.07 -4.07
C LYS A 67 -2.89 11.69 -3.46
N LEU A 68 -1.73 11.11 -3.76
CA LEU A 68 -0.44 11.67 -3.38
C LEU A 68 -0.24 13.01 -4.10
N THR A 69 -0.22 14.11 -3.34
CA THR A 69 -0.11 15.46 -3.90
C THR A 69 1.31 16.01 -3.82
N ARG A 70 2.11 15.53 -2.88
CA ARG A 70 3.47 16.00 -2.70
C ARG A 70 4.41 14.88 -2.25
N ILE A 71 5.60 14.87 -2.85
CA ILE A 71 6.73 14.05 -2.44
C ILE A 71 7.86 15.02 -2.07
N GLY A 72 8.40 14.88 -0.86
CA GLY A 72 9.55 15.64 -0.41
C GLY A 72 10.76 15.45 -1.35
N LYS A 73 11.62 16.45 -1.43
CA LYS A 73 12.83 16.38 -2.25
C LYS A 73 14.11 16.18 -1.43
N ILE A 74 13.95 16.02 -0.12
CA ILE A 74 15.05 15.85 0.81
C ILE A 74 14.78 14.62 1.66
N VAL A 75 15.75 13.73 1.73
CA VAL A 75 15.73 12.58 2.62
C VAL A 75 16.23 13.01 3.99
N ASN A 76 15.50 12.66 5.02
CA ASN A 76 15.94 12.83 6.39
C ASN A 76 17.09 11.84 6.67
N GLN A 77 18.27 12.37 6.96
CA GLN A 77 19.49 11.56 7.13
C GLN A 77 19.49 10.70 8.41
N VAL A 78 18.69 11.06 9.40
CA VAL A 78 18.66 10.36 10.69
C VAL A 78 17.87 9.05 10.59
N ASN A 79 16.69 9.10 9.97
CA ASN A 79 15.79 7.96 9.88
C ASN A 79 15.60 7.40 8.46
N ARG A 80 16.31 7.95 7.47
CA ARG A 80 16.25 7.53 6.05
C ARG A 80 14.85 7.54 5.48
N THR A 81 14.08 8.59 5.78
CA THR A 81 12.72 8.77 5.31
C THR A 81 12.58 9.99 4.41
N ILE A 82 11.56 9.96 3.58
CA ILE A 82 11.10 11.09 2.78
C ILE A 82 9.66 11.41 3.16
N LYS A 83 9.36 12.70 3.29
CA LYS A 83 8.01 13.16 3.63
C LYS A 83 7.12 13.13 2.40
N ILE A 84 5.94 12.57 2.56
CA ILE A 84 4.86 12.61 1.57
C ILE A 84 3.63 13.29 2.15
N GLU A 85 2.82 13.90 1.28
CA GLU A 85 1.60 14.60 1.69
C GLU A 85 0.46 14.30 0.69
N ALA A 86 -0.74 14.14 1.24
CA ALA A 86 -1.97 14.02 0.46
C ALA A 86 -3.00 15.01 0.99
N LYS A 87 -3.65 15.75 0.10
CA LYS A 87 -4.71 16.68 0.48
C LYS A 87 -5.98 15.90 0.81
N ILE A 88 -6.61 16.24 1.93
CA ILE A 88 -7.92 15.71 2.31
C ILE A 88 -8.99 16.57 1.64
N PRO A 89 -9.94 15.99 0.90
CA PRO A 89 -11.07 16.73 0.37
C PRO A 89 -11.89 17.33 1.50
N ASN A 90 -12.32 18.58 1.32
CA ASN A 90 -13.14 19.29 2.31
C ASN A 90 -14.60 18.78 2.27
N ASN A 91 -14.87 17.63 2.90
CA ASN A 91 -16.15 16.92 2.84
C ASN A 91 -16.93 16.98 4.17
N ASN A 92 -16.96 18.12 4.86
CA ASN A 92 -17.68 18.28 6.14
C ASN A 92 -17.32 17.24 7.20
N ILE A 93 -16.07 16.81 7.24
CA ILE A 93 -15.60 15.82 8.18
C ILE A 93 -15.03 16.56 9.38
N ASN A 94 -15.39 16.12 10.58
CA ASN A 94 -14.86 16.65 11.84
C ASN A 94 -13.40 16.20 12.08
N LEU A 95 -12.55 16.41 11.08
CA LEU A 95 -11.11 16.18 11.22
C LEU A 95 -10.48 17.36 11.92
N VAL A 96 -9.70 17.06 12.94
CA VAL A 96 -8.89 18.06 13.65
C VAL A 96 -7.42 17.88 13.30
N PRO A 97 -6.65 18.98 13.25
CA PRO A 97 -5.20 18.90 13.06
C PRO A 97 -4.54 17.99 14.12
N ASN A 98 -3.41 17.39 13.73
CA ASN A 98 -2.61 16.47 14.55
C ASN A 98 -3.32 15.14 14.91
N LEU A 99 -4.42 14.81 14.25
CA LEU A 99 -5.02 13.49 14.39
C LEU A 99 -4.13 12.42 13.75
N MET A 100 -3.90 11.32 14.49
CA MET A 100 -3.12 10.20 13.97
C MET A 100 -3.86 9.50 12.83
N SER A 101 -3.15 9.21 11.76
CA SER A 101 -3.66 8.44 10.62
C SER A 101 -2.70 7.33 10.20
N ILE A 102 -3.25 6.27 9.64
CA ILE A 102 -2.50 5.19 9.01
C ILE A 102 -2.66 5.36 7.50
N LEU A 103 -1.56 5.58 6.79
CA LEU A 103 -1.56 5.68 5.33
C LEU A 103 -1.18 4.34 4.71
N LYS A 104 -2.05 3.84 3.83
CA LYS A 104 -1.76 2.72 2.93
C LYS A 104 -1.49 3.29 1.55
N ILE A 105 -0.29 3.05 1.04
CA ILE A 105 0.14 3.51 -0.29
C ILE A 105 -0.03 2.35 -1.26
N ASN A 106 -0.73 2.60 -2.37
CA ASN A 106 -0.75 1.65 -3.47
C ASN A 106 0.44 1.95 -4.37
N ASP A 107 1.52 1.18 -4.20
CA ASP A 107 2.78 1.32 -4.92
C ASP A 107 2.82 0.50 -6.23
N TYR A 108 1.85 -0.39 -6.42
CA TYR A 108 1.78 -1.26 -7.58
C TYR A 108 0.34 -1.57 -7.98
N LYS A 109 0.03 -1.43 -9.25
CA LYS A 109 -1.24 -1.83 -9.84
C LYS A 109 -0.98 -2.46 -11.21
N ASN A 110 -1.46 -3.68 -11.39
CA ASN A 110 -1.46 -4.38 -12.66
C ASN A 110 -2.81 -5.08 -12.83
N ASP A 111 -3.69 -4.47 -13.62
CA ASP A 111 -5.06 -4.97 -13.84
C ASP A 111 -5.09 -6.25 -14.70
N SER A 112 -3.98 -6.57 -15.37
CA SER A 112 -3.84 -7.76 -16.23
C SER A 112 -2.89 -8.79 -15.62
N ALA A 113 -2.56 -8.67 -14.32
CA ALA A 113 -1.66 -9.59 -13.67
C ALA A 113 -2.26 -10.99 -13.59
N LEU A 114 -1.53 -11.99 -14.08
CA LEU A 114 -1.80 -13.37 -13.76
C LEU A 114 -1.34 -13.64 -12.33
N VAL A 115 -2.23 -14.07 -11.47
CA VAL A 115 -1.92 -14.33 -10.06
C VAL A 115 -2.19 -15.78 -9.68
N LEU A 116 -1.30 -16.33 -8.87
CA LEU A 116 -1.45 -17.65 -8.28
C LEU A 116 -1.37 -17.56 -6.75
N SER A 117 -1.97 -18.54 -6.07
CA SER A 117 -1.69 -18.71 -4.64
C SER A 117 -0.22 -19.09 -4.46
N SER A 118 0.49 -18.39 -3.58
CA SER A 118 1.92 -18.62 -3.29
C SER A 118 2.17 -20.07 -2.83
N ARG A 119 1.17 -20.72 -2.25
CA ARG A 119 1.26 -22.14 -1.87
C ARG A 119 1.45 -23.06 -3.08
N LEU A 120 1.04 -22.67 -4.30
CA LEU A 120 1.18 -23.48 -5.52
C LEU A 120 2.58 -23.39 -6.12
N VAL A 121 3.32 -22.35 -5.77
CA VAL A 121 4.67 -22.10 -6.27
C VAL A 121 5.66 -22.94 -5.47
N LEU A 122 6.48 -23.71 -6.19
CA LEU A 122 7.58 -24.49 -5.65
C LEU A 122 8.90 -23.84 -6.04
N LYS A 123 9.96 -24.14 -5.31
CA LYS A 123 11.32 -23.70 -5.64
C LYS A 123 12.25 -24.91 -5.68
N ASN A 124 13.15 -24.93 -6.65
CA ASN A 124 14.22 -25.90 -6.70
C ASN A 124 15.39 -25.50 -5.78
N ASP A 125 16.43 -26.33 -5.72
CA ASP A 125 17.62 -26.10 -4.88
C ASP A 125 18.42 -24.84 -5.30
N LEU A 126 18.22 -24.36 -6.54
CA LEU A 126 18.79 -23.11 -7.05
C LEU A 126 17.93 -21.88 -6.74
N GLY A 127 16.76 -22.07 -6.10
CA GLY A 127 15.81 -21.01 -5.76
C GLY A 127 14.90 -20.59 -6.92
N GLU A 128 14.95 -21.26 -8.06
CA GLU A 128 14.11 -20.99 -9.21
C GLU A 128 12.69 -21.46 -8.97
N ALA A 129 11.71 -20.59 -9.28
CA ALA A 129 10.30 -20.87 -9.07
C ALA A 129 9.72 -21.72 -10.22
N PHE A 130 8.87 -22.67 -9.85
CA PHE A 130 8.14 -23.48 -10.81
C PHE A 130 6.77 -23.89 -10.25
N VAL A 131 5.88 -24.29 -11.13
CA VAL A 131 4.63 -24.94 -10.80
C VAL A 131 4.57 -26.33 -11.42
N LYS A 132 3.80 -27.23 -10.83
CA LYS A 132 3.47 -28.51 -11.46
C LYS A 132 2.11 -28.36 -12.14
N VAL A 133 2.04 -28.65 -13.42
CA VAL A 133 0.84 -28.55 -14.24
C VAL A 133 0.44 -29.94 -14.73
N VAL A 134 -0.85 -30.07 -15.09
CA VAL A 134 -1.36 -31.32 -15.69
C VAL A 134 -1.60 -31.04 -17.18
N THR A 135 -0.98 -31.85 -18.02
CA THR A 135 -1.15 -31.80 -19.47
C THR A 135 -2.48 -32.46 -19.88
N ASP A 136 -2.88 -32.26 -21.14
CA ASP A 136 -4.09 -32.87 -21.72
C ASP A 136 -4.07 -34.42 -21.65
N ASP A 137 -2.89 -35.03 -21.63
CA ASP A 137 -2.67 -36.47 -21.43
C ASP A 137 -2.76 -36.93 -19.98
N ASN A 138 -3.19 -36.06 -19.07
CA ASN A 138 -3.23 -36.30 -17.62
C ASN A 138 -1.86 -36.63 -16.99
N LYS A 139 -0.79 -36.09 -17.54
CA LYS A 139 0.57 -36.23 -17.00
C LYS A 139 1.01 -34.95 -16.28
N VAL A 140 1.77 -35.13 -15.22
CA VAL A 140 2.37 -34.01 -14.51
C VAL A 140 3.59 -33.51 -15.23
N GLU A 141 3.66 -32.20 -15.46
CA GLU A 141 4.83 -31.51 -16.00
C GLU A 141 5.29 -30.39 -15.06
N ILE A 142 6.60 -30.13 -15.03
CA ILE A 142 7.20 -29.03 -14.29
C ILE A 142 7.33 -27.85 -15.24
N LEU A 143 6.61 -26.77 -14.92
CA LEU A 143 6.67 -25.53 -15.69
C LEU A 143 7.43 -24.47 -14.90
N PRO A 144 8.62 -24.05 -15.35
CA PRO A 144 9.34 -22.93 -14.74
C PRO A 144 8.54 -21.65 -14.90
N ILE A 145 8.46 -20.86 -13.83
CA ILE A 145 7.77 -19.57 -13.84
C ILE A 145 8.66 -18.47 -13.28
N ARG A 146 8.40 -17.24 -13.70
CA ARG A 146 8.94 -16.05 -13.06
C ARG A 146 7.86 -15.42 -12.22
N ILE A 147 8.21 -15.13 -10.96
CA ILE A 147 7.32 -14.48 -10.01
C ILE A 147 7.62 -12.98 -9.93
N GLY A 148 6.56 -12.17 -9.86
CA GLY A 148 6.61 -10.74 -9.65
C GLY A 148 6.32 -10.34 -8.21
N LYS A 149 5.49 -9.33 -8.02
CA LYS A 149 5.06 -8.84 -6.70
C LYS A 149 4.20 -9.88 -5.99
N GLN A 150 4.32 -9.90 -4.67
CA GLN A 150 3.49 -10.75 -3.81
C GLN A 150 2.65 -9.86 -2.89
N GLN A 151 1.37 -10.19 -2.77
CA GLN A 151 0.46 -9.56 -1.84
C GLN A 151 -0.31 -10.62 -1.04
N GLY A 152 -0.03 -10.70 0.25
CA GLY A 152 -0.59 -11.75 1.11
C GLY A 152 -0.23 -13.14 0.60
N GLU A 153 -1.25 -13.95 0.34
CA GLU A 153 -1.10 -15.33 -0.18
C GLU A 153 -1.06 -15.41 -1.71
N MET A 154 -1.19 -14.28 -2.40
CA MET A 154 -1.17 -14.23 -3.87
C MET A 154 0.17 -13.73 -4.37
N VAL A 155 0.66 -14.35 -5.43
CA VAL A 155 1.90 -13.96 -6.11
C VAL A 155 1.62 -13.78 -7.61
N GLU A 156 2.16 -12.70 -8.16
CA GLU A 156 2.09 -12.43 -9.59
C GLU A 156 3.02 -13.38 -10.35
N VAL A 157 2.55 -13.88 -11.50
CA VAL A 157 3.35 -14.64 -12.46
C VAL A 157 3.62 -13.74 -13.65
N THR A 158 4.90 -13.49 -13.93
CA THR A 158 5.35 -12.60 -15.01
C THR A 158 5.87 -13.37 -16.24
N SER A 159 5.93 -14.70 -16.17
CA SER A 159 6.19 -15.57 -17.32
C SER A 159 4.89 -16.02 -17.98
N ASP A 160 5.04 -16.53 -19.20
CA ASP A 160 3.89 -17.10 -19.90
C ASP A 160 3.40 -18.36 -19.18
N LEU A 161 2.16 -18.28 -18.73
CA LEU A 161 1.37 -19.40 -18.23
C LEU A 161 0.04 -19.36 -18.98
N PRO A 162 -0.22 -20.29 -19.91
CA PRO A 162 -1.43 -20.26 -20.71
C PRO A 162 -2.71 -20.28 -19.85
N GLU A 163 -3.68 -19.50 -20.25
CA GLU A 163 -4.99 -19.48 -19.58
C GLU A 163 -5.63 -20.87 -19.65
N GLY A 164 -6.23 -21.31 -18.56
CA GLY A 164 -6.82 -22.64 -18.46
C GLY A 164 -5.85 -23.74 -18.05
N THR A 165 -4.56 -23.43 -17.84
CA THR A 165 -3.58 -24.39 -17.34
C THR A 165 -3.99 -24.94 -15.96
N LEU A 166 -4.09 -26.26 -15.84
CA LEU A 166 -4.40 -26.92 -14.58
C LEU A 166 -3.15 -27.05 -13.70
N VAL A 167 -3.13 -26.34 -12.59
CA VAL A 167 -2.03 -26.35 -11.63
C VAL A 167 -2.34 -27.34 -10.49
N VAL A 168 -1.36 -28.18 -10.15
CA VAL A 168 -1.49 -29.18 -9.09
C VAL A 168 -1.48 -28.49 -7.72
N ASP A 169 -2.56 -28.61 -6.95
CA ASP A 169 -2.64 -28.09 -5.58
C ASP A 169 -2.29 -29.18 -4.57
N LYS A 170 -3.15 -30.20 -4.44
CA LYS A 170 -2.94 -31.28 -3.50
C LYS A 170 -2.02 -32.35 -4.10
N GLY A 171 -1.05 -32.80 -3.32
CA GLY A 171 -0.06 -33.80 -3.75
C GLY A 171 1.13 -33.24 -4.53
N LYS A 172 1.25 -31.92 -4.72
CA LYS A 172 2.35 -31.30 -5.48
C LYS A 172 3.77 -31.69 -5.03
N SER A 173 3.94 -32.03 -3.74
CA SER A 173 5.23 -32.48 -3.22
C SER A 173 5.52 -33.96 -3.50
N THR A 174 4.48 -34.75 -3.77
CA THR A 174 4.57 -36.21 -3.92
C THR A 174 4.60 -36.67 -5.36
N VAL A 175 3.87 -35.96 -6.27
CA VAL A 175 3.80 -36.36 -7.67
C VAL A 175 5.11 -36.04 -8.41
N ALA A 176 5.60 -36.96 -9.21
CA ALA A 176 6.79 -36.79 -10.04
C ALA A 176 6.42 -36.28 -11.44
N SER A 177 7.39 -35.63 -12.10
CA SER A 177 7.25 -35.27 -13.53
C SER A 177 7.06 -36.53 -14.39
N GLY A 178 6.14 -36.47 -15.35
CA GLY A 178 5.75 -37.62 -16.20
C GLY A 178 4.76 -38.58 -15.58
N GLN A 179 4.42 -38.44 -14.30
CA GLN A 179 3.46 -39.28 -13.62
C GLN A 179 2.03 -39.00 -14.12
N THR A 180 1.28 -40.07 -14.44
CA THR A 180 -0.13 -39.96 -14.77
C THR A 180 -0.96 -39.74 -13.49
N VAL A 181 -1.86 -38.77 -13.52
CA VAL A 181 -2.70 -38.37 -12.40
C VAL A 181 -4.17 -38.32 -12.79
N LYS A 182 -5.03 -38.52 -11.83
CA LYS A 182 -6.46 -38.28 -12.00
C LYS A 182 -6.81 -36.90 -11.49
N VAL A 183 -7.31 -36.05 -12.37
CA VAL A 183 -7.80 -34.71 -11.98
C VAL A 183 -9.07 -34.83 -11.16
N ILE A 184 -9.09 -34.27 -10.00
CA ILE A 184 -10.27 -34.11 -9.15
C ILE A 184 -10.43 -32.62 -8.92
N SER A 185 -11.41 -32.01 -9.60
CA SER A 185 -11.77 -30.62 -9.34
C SER A 185 -12.42 -30.50 -7.97
N SER A 186 -11.98 -29.53 -7.17
CA SER A 186 -12.58 -29.19 -5.87
C SER A 186 -13.48 -27.98 -6.00
#